data_4a32a6130bff5c9545758d3e48eaac10
#
_entry.id   4a32a6130bff5c9545758d3e48eaac10
#
_cell.length_a   1.000
_cell.length_b   1.000
_cell.length_c   1.000
_cell.angle_alpha   90.00
_cell.angle_beta   90.00
_cell.angle_gamma   90.00
#
_symmetry.space_group_name_H-M   'P 1'
#
loop_
_entity.id
_entity.type
_entity.pdbx_description
1 polymer ?
#
loop_
_entity_poly.entity_id
_entity_poly.type
_entity_poly.pdbx_seq_one_letter_code
_entity_poly.pdbx_strand_id
1 'polypeptide(L)'
;MSTPAGRRETGGGVPVQRADARANRVRILDVAEEVFGKGGESASTEEVARLAGVGIATVFRHFPTKAALLEAVLARRFDRLREQAEALLSAPDPGEAFRSFFGYLVADAPAKIGIAEALLDAGGNDDGEAAQASAGLRRAFAALLQRAKQAGVVRDDAELPEVYTLLVGVSRAAALEHLDEEARARVLTIVFDGLAPRLRT
;
A
#
# COMPACT_ATOMS: atom_id res chain seq x y z
N MET A 1 -43.45 -46.32 -31.39
CA MET A 1 -43.12 -44.91 -31.60
C MET A 1 -42.63 -44.34 -30.25
N SER A 2 -41.31 -44.32 -30.05
CA SER A 2 -40.69 -43.89 -28.79
C SER A 2 -40.18 -42.46 -28.98
N THR A 3 -40.61 -41.56 -28.10
CA THR A 3 -40.14 -40.16 -28.03
C THR A 3 -38.85 -40.11 -27.21
N PRO A 4 -37.78 -39.47 -27.66
CA PRO A 4 -36.57 -39.30 -26.84
C PRO A 4 -36.72 -38.12 -25.85
N ALA A 5 -36.38 -38.40 -24.60
CA ALA A 5 -36.33 -37.42 -23.50
C ALA A 5 -35.24 -36.37 -23.74
N GLY A 6 -35.63 -35.08 -23.67
CA GLY A 6 -34.73 -33.94 -23.77
C GLY A 6 -33.73 -33.89 -22.61
N ARG A 7 -32.47 -33.89 -22.96
CA ARG A 7 -31.33 -33.67 -22.08
C ARG A 7 -31.30 -32.19 -21.66
N ARG A 8 -31.56 -31.89 -20.41
CA ARG A 8 -31.37 -30.54 -19.83
C ARG A 8 -29.87 -30.31 -19.65
N GLU A 9 -29.30 -29.40 -20.40
CA GLU A 9 -27.95 -28.90 -20.22
C GLU A 9 -27.93 -27.98 -18.95
N THR A 10 -27.35 -28.48 -17.88
CA THR A 10 -26.99 -27.68 -16.67
C THR A 10 -25.51 -27.37 -16.76
N GLY A 11 -25.13 -26.31 -17.44
CA GLY A 11 -23.71 -25.96 -17.63
C GLY A 11 -23.49 -24.48 -17.86
N GLY A 12 -23.80 -23.58 -16.91
CA GLY A 12 -23.59 -22.15 -17.08
C GLY A 12 -23.31 -21.31 -15.84
N GLY A 13 -23.32 -21.89 -14.63
CA GLY A 13 -23.33 -21.07 -13.40
C GLY A 13 -21.97 -20.77 -12.73
N VAL A 14 -20.94 -21.55 -12.98
CA VAL A 14 -19.70 -21.51 -12.19
C VAL A 14 -18.71 -20.39 -12.57
N PRO A 15 -18.51 -20.04 -13.86
CA PRO A 15 -17.58 -18.98 -14.24
C PRO A 15 -18.06 -17.58 -13.86
N VAL A 16 -19.36 -17.28 -14.01
CA VAL A 16 -19.96 -15.97 -13.73
C VAL A 16 -19.92 -15.66 -12.24
N GLN A 17 -20.31 -16.60 -11.37
CA GLN A 17 -20.27 -16.40 -9.91
C GLN A 17 -18.84 -16.16 -9.38
N ARG A 18 -17.82 -16.77 -9.97
CA ARG A 18 -16.42 -16.54 -9.59
C ARG A 18 -15.93 -15.15 -10.03
N ALA A 19 -16.35 -14.70 -11.21
CA ALA A 19 -16.04 -13.36 -11.71
C ALA A 19 -16.70 -12.28 -10.84
N ASP A 20 -17.97 -12.46 -10.49
CA ASP A 20 -18.72 -11.54 -9.60
C ASP A 20 -18.11 -11.49 -8.19
N ALA A 21 -17.72 -12.65 -7.63
CA ALA A 21 -17.08 -12.72 -6.32
C ALA A 21 -15.73 -11.98 -6.33
N ARG A 22 -14.93 -12.13 -7.40
CA ARG A 22 -13.66 -11.43 -7.55
C ARG A 22 -13.86 -9.92 -7.69
N ALA A 23 -14.83 -9.49 -8.49
CA ALA A 23 -15.18 -8.09 -8.66
C ALA A 23 -15.65 -7.45 -7.34
N ASN A 24 -16.50 -8.17 -6.58
CA ASN A 24 -16.92 -7.74 -5.25
C ASN A 24 -15.75 -7.59 -4.28
N ARG A 25 -14.82 -8.57 -4.26
CA ARG A 25 -13.63 -8.51 -3.40
C ARG A 25 -12.78 -7.27 -3.70
N VAL A 26 -12.53 -6.97 -4.97
CA VAL A 26 -11.76 -5.79 -5.38
C VAL A 26 -12.46 -4.52 -4.94
N ARG A 27 -13.77 -4.38 -5.21
CA ARG A 27 -14.56 -3.21 -4.83
C ARG A 27 -14.62 -3.00 -3.32
N ILE A 28 -14.74 -4.08 -2.53
CA ILE A 28 -14.68 -4.00 -1.07
C ILE A 28 -13.32 -3.46 -0.62
N LEU A 29 -12.21 -3.93 -1.19
CA LEU A 29 -10.87 -3.47 -0.86
C LEU A 29 -10.65 -2.00 -1.25
N ASP A 30 -11.13 -1.56 -2.42
CA ASP A 30 -11.02 -0.17 -2.87
C ASP A 30 -11.73 0.77 -1.89
N VAL A 31 -12.98 0.44 -1.54
CA VAL A 31 -13.76 1.23 -0.59
C VAL A 31 -13.17 1.19 0.82
N ALA A 32 -12.72 0.03 1.29
CA ALA A 32 -12.12 -0.11 2.61
C ALA A 32 -10.85 0.74 2.74
N GLU A 33 -10.02 0.81 1.68
CA GLU A 33 -8.83 1.66 1.66
C GLU A 33 -9.19 3.14 1.83
N GLU A 34 -10.25 3.62 1.19
CA GLU A 34 -10.70 5.01 1.35
C GLU A 34 -11.28 5.28 2.74
N VAL A 35 -12.13 4.38 3.25
CA VAL A 35 -12.81 4.53 4.54
C VAL A 35 -11.79 4.53 5.69
N PHE A 36 -10.92 3.53 5.73
CA PHE A 36 -9.94 3.40 6.82
C PHE A 36 -8.71 4.30 6.63
N GLY A 37 -8.36 4.65 5.39
CA GLY A 37 -7.26 5.59 5.11
C GLY A 37 -7.56 7.03 5.51
N LYS A 38 -8.83 7.44 5.50
CA LYS A 38 -9.27 8.74 6.02
C LYS A 38 -9.37 8.75 7.55
N GLY A 39 -9.54 7.57 8.14
CA GLY A 39 -9.75 7.40 9.59
C GLY A 39 -11.07 7.98 10.08
N GLY A 40 -11.19 8.09 11.41
CA GLY A 40 -12.32 8.69 12.08
C GLY A 40 -13.35 7.68 12.64
N GLU A 41 -14.28 8.19 13.46
CA GLU A 41 -15.26 7.37 14.19
C GLU A 41 -16.21 6.58 13.28
N SER A 42 -16.46 7.06 12.05
CA SER A 42 -17.32 6.39 11.07
C SER A 42 -16.64 5.25 10.30
N ALA A 43 -15.32 5.06 10.46
CA ALA A 43 -14.57 4.03 9.75
C ALA A 43 -14.94 2.62 10.26
N SER A 44 -15.95 2.01 9.64
CA SER A 44 -16.49 0.71 10.03
C SER A 44 -16.66 -0.23 8.84
N THR A 45 -16.77 -1.53 9.13
CA THR A 45 -17.05 -2.54 8.11
C THR A 45 -18.44 -2.36 7.49
N GLU A 46 -19.39 -1.86 8.26
CA GLU A 46 -20.75 -1.51 7.81
C GLU A 46 -20.72 -0.38 6.79
N GLU A 47 -19.91 0.64 7.03
CA GLU A 47 -19.73 1.76 6.11
C GLU A 47 -19.05 1.27 4.81
N VAL A 48 -18.06 0.40 4.92
CA VAL A 48 -17.44 -0.26 3.74
C VAL A 48 -18.49 -1.02 2.94
N ALA A 49 -19.34 -1.84 3.58
CA ALA A 49 -20.40 -2.59 2.90
C ALA A 49 -21.38 -1.67 2.17
N ARG A 50 -21.81 -0.59 2.84
CA ARG A 50 -22.73 0.41 2.30
C ARG A 50 -22.16 1.11 1.07
N LEU A 51 -20.92 1.60 1.14
CA LEU A 51 -20.27 2.31 0.04
C LEU A 51 -19.87 1.37 -1.11
N ALA A 52 -19.49 0.12 -0.81
CA ALA A 52 -19.21 -0.89 -1.83
C ALA A 52 -20.49 -1.43 -2.51
N GLY A 53 -21.68 -1.08 -2.03
CA GLY A 53 -22.95 -1.55 -2.59
C GLY A 53 -23.16 -3.05 -2.42
N VAL A 54 -22.68 -3.63 -1.30
CA VAL A 54 -22.82 -5.06 -0.99
C VAL A 54 -23.42 -5.24 0.42
N GLY A 55 -24.02 -6.39 0.67
CA GLY A 55 -24.46 -6.73 2.02
C GLY A 55 -23.27 -7.01 2.95
N ILE A 56 -23.41 -6.66 4.24
CA ILE A 56 -22.37 -6.92 5.26
C ILE A 56 -21.98 -8.40 5.32
N ALA A 57 -22.93 -9.32 5.13
CA ALA A 57 -22.66 -10.75 5.05
C ALA A 57 -21.74 -11.11 3.86
N THR A 58 -21.78 -10.33 2.78
CA THR A 58 -20.88 -10.52 1.63
C THR A 58 -19.46 -10.08 2.00
N VAL A 59 -19.31 -8.98 2.75
CA VAL A 59 -18.00 -8.53 3.25
C VAL A 59 -17.38 -9.61 4.14
N PHE A 60 -18.11 -10.12 5.14
CA PHE A 60 -17.60 -11.16 6.05
C PHE A 60 -17.36 -12.51 5.38
N ARG A 61 -18.02 -12.80 4.26
CA ARG A 61 -17.71 -13.99 3.44
C ARG A 61 -16.34 -13.89 2.78
N HIS A 62 -15.92 -12.68 2.38
CA HIS A 62 -14.60 -12.43 1.79
C HIS A 62 -13.51 -12.17 2.84
N PHE A 63 -13.87 -11.54 3.94
CA PHE A 63 -12.98 -11.11 5.02
C PHE A 63 -13.65 -11.42 6.36
N PRO A 64 -13.34 -12.57 6.98
CA PRO A 64 -14.09 -13.05 8.16
C PRO A 64 -14.09 -12.11 9.36
N THR A 65 -13.10 -11.21 9.46
CA THR A 65 -12.98 -10.21 10.54
C THR A 65 -12.62 -8.84 9.98
N LYS A 66 -12.80 -7.78 10.77
CA LYS A 66 -12.30 -6.43 10.44
C LYS A 66 -10.77 -6.45 10.27
N ALA A 67 -10.06 -7.17 11.14
CA ALA A 67 -8.61 -7.34 11.03
C ALA A 67 -8.22 -7.98 9.70
N ALA A 68 -8.88 -9.06 9.25
CA ALA A 68 -8.60 -9.70 7.97
C ALA A 68 -8.85 -8.77 6.77
N LEU A 69 -9.85 -7.88 6.86
CA LEU A 69 -10.09 -6.87 5.83
C LEU A 69 -8.95 -5.84 5.79
N LEU A 70 -8.58 -5.28 6.95
CA LEU A 70 -7.52 -4.27 7.08
C LEU A 70 -6.15 -4.82 6.67
N GLU A 71 -5.86 -6.07 7.05
CA GLU A 71 -4.67 -6.80 6.63
C GLU A 71 -4.57 -6.89 5.09
N ALA A 72 -5.64 -7.30 4.42
CA ALA A 72 -5.68 -7.39 2.97
C ALA A 72 -5.59 -6.02 2.28
N VAL A 73 -6.17 -4.96 2.87
CA VAL A 73 -6.05 -3.58 2.37
C VAL A 73 -4.61 -3.11 2.45
N LEU A 74 -3.98 -3.31 3.60
CA LEU A 74 -2.61 -2.86 3.85
C LEU A 74 -1.60 -3.63 2.98
N ALA A 75 -1.76 -4.95 2.86
CA ALA A 75 -0.94 -5.79 1.98
C ALA A 75 -1.01 -5.31 0.52
N ARG A 76 -2.23 -5.11 0.00
CA ARG A 76 -2.45 -4.60 -1.36
C ARG A 76 -1.83 -3.22 -1.58
N ARG A 77 -1.87 -2.34 -0.57
CA ARG A 77 -1.24 -1.03 -0.64
C ARG A 77 0.28 -1.15 -0.75
N PHE A 78 0.91 -1.98 0.09
CA PHE A 78 2.34 -2.23 0.01
C PHE A 78 2.75 -2.87 -1.33
N ASP A 79 1.96 -3.79 -1.88
CA ASP A 79 2.23 -4.39 -3.18
C ASP A 79 2.20 -3.35 -4.31
N ARG A 80 1.22 -2.43 -4.33
CA ARG A 80 1.20 -1.33 -5.31
C ARG A 80 2.40 -0.40 -5.18
N LEU A 81 2.80 -0.07 -3.95
CA LEU A 81 4.00 0.74 -3.70
C LEU A 81 5.27 0.01 -4.17
N ARG A 82 5.36 -1.30 -3.94
CA ARG A 82 6.45 -2.13 -4.43
C ARG A 82 6.52 -2.14 -5.97
N GLU A 83 5.39 -2.34 -6.64
CA GLU A 83 5.31 -2.32 -8.11
C GLU A 83 5.74 -0.95 -8.70
N GLN A 84 5.37 0.15 -8.05
CA GLN A 84 5.83 1.49 -8.43
C GLN A 84 7.35 1.63 -8.27
N ALA A 85 7.91 1.17 -7.14
CA ALA A 85 9.35 1.18 -6.93
C ALA A 85 10.09 0.36 -7.97
N GLU A 86 9.60 -0.85 -8.28
CA GLU A 86 10.17 -1.74 -9.28
C GLU A 86 10.14 -1.12 -10.69
N ALA A 87 9.05 -0.44 -11.05
CA ALA A 87 8.95 0.28 -12.33
C ALA A 87 9.99 1.40 -12.43
N LEU A 88 10.27 2.11 -11.32
CA LEU A 88 11.28 3.16 -11.25
C LEU A 88 12.73 2.64 -11.35
N LEU A 89 12.95 1.35 -11.15
CA LEU A 89 14.29 0.76 -11.38
C LEU A 89 14.75 0.85 -12.85
N SER A 90 13.85 1.07 -13.79
CA SER A 90 14.18 1.29 -15.20
C SER A 90 14.26 2.77 -15.61
N ALA A 91 14.04 3.71 -14.67
CA ALA A 91 14.06 5.13 -14.96
C ALA A 91 15.46 5.60 -15.39
N PRO A 92 15.57 6.55 -16.35
CA PRO A 92 16.86 7.02 -16.87
C PRO A 92 17.67 7.81 -15.84
N ASP A 93 17.01 8.51 -14.90
CA ASP A 93 17.65 9.25 -13.81
C ASP A 93 17.43 8.50 -12.47
N PRO A 94 18.45 7.79 -11.94
CA PRO A 94 18.35 7.10 -10.67
C PRO A 94 18.15 8.01 -9.46
N GLY A 95 18.69 9.22 -9.51
CA GLY A 95 18.54 10.20 -8.44
C GLY A 95 17.12 10.70 -8.33
N GLU A 96 16.53 11.08 -9.45
CA GLU A 96 15.13 11.51 -9.51
C GLU A 96 14.19 10.36 -9.14
N ALA A 97 14.43 9.15 -9.64
CA ALA A 97 13.64 7.97 -9.28
C ALA A 97 13.62 7.71 -7.76
N PHE A 98 14.78 7.83 -7.10
CA PHE A 98 14.90 7.67 -5.65
C PHE A 98 14.19 8.81 -4.90
N ARG A 99 14.43 10.08 -5.27
CA ARG A 99 13.84 11.24 -4.61
C ARG A 99 12.33 11.28 -4.76
N SER A 100 11.82 11.07 -5.96
CA SER A 100 10.38 11.09 -6.24
C SER A 100 9.67 9.96 -5.48
N PHE A 101 10.24 8.75 -5.43
CA PHE A 101 9.65 7.64 -4.69
C PHE A 101 9.70 7.85 -3.17
N PHE A 102 10.80 8.36 -2.64
CA PHE A 102 10.89 8.72 -1.22
C PHE A 102 9.82 9.76 -0.85
N GLY A 103 9.68 10.83 -1.63
CA GLY A 103 8.67 11.86 -1.44
C GLY A 103 7.24 11.31 -1.52
N TYR A 104 7.00 10.39 -2.47
CA TYR A 104 5.72 9.70 -2.60
C TYR A 104 5.38 8.89 -1.34
N LEU A 105 6.33 8.12 -0.79
CA LEU A 105 6.14 7.35 0.45
C LEU A 105 5.81 8.24 1.66
N VAL A 106 6.42 9.43 1.73
CA VAL A 106 6.11 10.41 2.79
C VAL A 106 4.70 10.99 2.60
N ALA A 107 4.31 11.31 1.37
CA ALA A 107 2.97 11.83 1.06
C ALA A 107 1.87 10.79 1.31
N ASP A 108 2.16 9.51 1.06
CA ASP A 108 1.25 8.35 1.26
C ASP A 108 1.08 7.96 2.73
N ALA A 109 1.97 8.40 3.61
CA ALA A 109 2.06 7.94 4.99
C ALA A 109 0.77 8.12 5.83
N PRO A 110 0.02 9.24 5.76
CA PRO A 110 -1.15 9.43 6.61
C PRO A 110 -2.18 8.31 6.45
N ALA A 111 -2.53 7.96 5.20
CA ALA A 111 -3.49 6.90 4.93
C ALA A 111 -2.97 5.52 5.37
N LYS A 112 -1.68 5.23 5.13
CA LYS A 112 -1.04 3.99 5.54
C LYS A 112 -1.02 3.83 7.07
N ILE A 113 -0.69 4.89 7.79
CA ILE A 113 -0.66 4.90 9.25
C ILE A 113 -2.06 4.67 9.81
N GLY A 114 -3.07 5.38 9.31
CA GLY A 114 -4.45 5.20 9.75
C GLY A 114 -4.98 3.77 9.57
N ILE A 115 -4.66 3.13 8.44
CA ILE A 115 -5.03 1.72 8.21
C ILE A 115 -4.28 0.78 9.17
N ALA A 116 -2.98 1.03 9.42
CA ALA A 116 -2.18 0.21 10.32
C ALA A 116 -2.64 0.33 11.78
N GLU A 117 -2.97 1.53 12.25
CA GLU A 117 -3.57 1.76 13.56
C GLU A 117 -4.90 1.05 13.72
N ALA A 118 -5.80 1.19 12.72
CA ALA A 118 -7.08 0.47 12.72
C ALA A 118 -6.90 -1.06 12.73
N LEU A 119 -5.83 -1.59 12.11
CA LEU A 119 -5.50 -3.02 12.14
C LEU A 119 -5.09 -3.45 13.55
N LEU A 120 -4.23 -2.70 14.23
CA LEU A 120 -3.82 -2.97 15.61
C LEU A 120 -5.02 -2.95 16.56
N ASP A 121 -5.89 -1.93 16.44
CA ASP A 121 -7.12 -1.80 17.24
C ASP A 121 -8.10 -2.96 17.00
N ALA A 122 -8.09 -3.54 15.81
CA ALA A 122 -8.90 -4.71 15.46
C ALA A 122 -8.25 -6.05 15.92
N GLY A 123 -7.13 -6.02 16.63
CA GLY A 123 -6.42 -7.20 17.10
C GLY A 123 -5.59 -7.91 16.03
N GLY A 124 -5.20 -7.20 14.98
CA GLY A 124 -4.26 -7.70 13.99
C GLY A 124 -2.83 -7.79 14.55
N ASN A 125 -1.99 -8.57 13.91
CA ASN A 125 -0.59 -8.79 14.28
C ASN A 125 0.37 -8.42 13.13
N ASP A 126 1.67 -8.34 13.47
CA ASP A 126 2.71 -7.84 12.55
C ASP A 126 3.37 -8.96 11.70
N ASP A 127 2.82 -10.16 11.67
CA ASP A 127 3.42 -11.32 10.98
C ASP A 127 2.61 -11.85 9.78
N GLY A 128 1.57 -11.13 9.39
CA GLY A 128 0.63 -11.51 8.32
C GLY A 128 1.08 -11.15 6.90
N GLU A 129 0.10 -11.11 6.00
CA GLU A 129 0.25 -10.77 4.58
C GLU A 129 0.80 -9.34 4.40
N ALA A 130 0.35 -8.39 5.22
CA ALA A 130 0.83 -7.01 5.18
C ALA A 130 2.31 -6.88 5.58
N ALA A 131 2.77 -7.65 6.57
CA ALA A 131 4.17 -7.68 6.95
C ALA A 131 5.06 -8.22 5.82
N GLN A 132 4.63 -9.26 5.11
CA GLN A 132 5.34 -9.82 3.96
C GLN A 132 5.39 -8.82 2.80
N ALA A 133 4.28 -8.14 2.49
CA ALA A 133 4.21 -7.12 1.47
C ALA A 133 5.09 -5.90 1.82
N SER A 134 5.09 -5.47 3.09
CA SER A 134 5.98 -4.41 3.61
C SER A 134 7.46 -4.77 3.44
N ALA A 135 7.84 -6.02 3.73
CA ALA A 135 9.21 -6.49 3.51
C ALA A 135 9.57 -6.49 2.00
N GLY A 136 8.62 -6.78 1.12
CA GLY A 136 8.75 -6.65 -0.33
C GLY A 136 9.03 -5.22 -0.77
N LEU A 137 8.22 -4.27 -0.29
CA LEU A 137 8.41 -2.85 -0.53
C LEU A 137 9.78 -2.35 -0.05
N ARG A 138 10.21 -2.77 1.16
CA ARG A 138 11.52 -2.40 1.71
C ARG A 138 12.67 -2.87 0.82
N ARG A 139 12.58 -4.07 0.23
CA ARG A 139 13.57 -4.57 -0.74
C ARG A 139 13.61 -3.73 -2.02
N ALA A 140 12.45 -3.37 -2.57
CA ALA A 140 12.37 -2.52 -3.75
C ALA A 140 12.94 -1.10 -3.48
N PHE A 141 12.64 -0.52 -2.31
CA PHE A 141 13.24 0.74 -1.86
C PHE A 141 14.77 0.65 -1.73
N ALA A 142 15.29 -0.45 -1.17
CA ALA A 142 16.72 -0.70 -1.08
C ALA A 142 17.41 -0.73 -2.46
N ALA A 143 16.75 -1.32 -3.47
CA ALA A 143 17.26 -1.35 -4.84
C ALA A 143 17.32 0.05 -5.47
N LEU A 144 16.32 0.91 -5.24
CA LEU A 144 16.34 2.31 -5.68
C LEU A 144 17.47 3.10 -5.00
N LEU A 145 17.63 2.94 -3.67
CA LEU A 145 18.74 3.55 -2.93
C LEU A 145 20.10 3.13 -3.51
N GLN A 146 20.28 1.83 -3.75
CA GLN A 146 21.54 1.31 -4.29
C GLN A 146 21.83 1.87 -5.69
N ARG A 147 20.81 1.99 -6.55
CA ARG A 147 20.98 2.63 -7.86
C ARG A 147 21.37 4.12 -7.73
N ALA A 148 20.78 4.85 -6.82
CA ALA A 148 21.11 6.26 -6.57
C ALA A 148 22.54 6.42 -6.02
N LYS A 149 23.01 5.51 -5.16
CA LYS A 149 24.42 5.44 -4.69
C LYS A 149 25.37 5.18 -5.87
N GLN A 150 25.07 4.19 -6.72
CA GLN A 150 25.91 3.85 -7.90
C GLN A 150 25.98 5.00 -8.90
N ALA A 151 24.94 5.80 -9.02
CA ALA A 151 24.92 7.00 -9.85
C ALA A 151 25.63 8.22 -9.20
N GLY A 152 26.13 8.08 -7.96
CA GLY A 152 26.83 9.15 -7.26
C GLY A 152 25.93 10.31 -6.80
N VAL A 153 24.61 10.09 -6.68
CA VAL A 153 23.64 11.13 -6.25
C VAL A 153 23.23 10.96 -4.78
N VAL A 154 23.53 9.82 -4.20
CA VAL A 154 23.44 9.56 -2.76
C VAL A 154 24.83 9.15 -2.25
N ARG A 155 25.20 9.66 -1.07
CA ARG A 155 26.49 9.37 -0.43
C ARG A 155 26.68 7.87 -0.19
N ASP A 156 27.90 7.35 -0.39
CA ASP A 156 28.19 5.91 -0.33
C ASP A 156 28.05 5.30 1.07
N ASP A 157 28.27 6.11 2.11
CA ASP A 157 28.17 5.70 3.51
C ASP A 157 26.73 5.74 4.09
N ALA A 158 25.72 6.11 3.31
CA ALA A 158 24.32 6.02 3.71
C ALA A 158 23.80 4.59 3.51
N GLU A 159 23.61 3.87 4.59
CA GLU A 159 23.11 2.50 4.53
C GLU A 159 21.57 2.44 4.64
N LEU A 160 20.98 1.31 4.19
CA LEU A 160 19.53 1.16 4.19
C LEU A 160 18.86 1.39 5.57
N PRO A 161 19.40 0.89 6.70
CA PRO A 161 18.78 1.09 8.00
C PRO A 161 18.59 2.57 8.36
N GLU A 162 19.61 3.41 8.13
CA GLU A 162 19.58 4.84 8.44
C GLU A 162 18.61 5.57 7.52
N VAL A 163 18.69 5.33 6.21
CA VAL A 163 17.81 5.97 5.22
C VAL A 163 16.35 5.56 5.43
N TYR A 164 16.11 4.31 5.78
CA TYR A 164 14.76 3.82 6.09
C TYR A 164 14.22 4.41 7.40
N THR A 165 15.08 4.60 8.41
CA THR A 165 14.73 5.27 9.66
C THR A 165 14.34 6.73 9.41
N LEU A 166 15.10 7.45 8.57
CA LEU A 166 14.74 8.81 8.14
C LEU A 166 13.39 8.83 7.42
N LEU A 167 13.17 7.92 6.47
CA LEU A 167 11.90 7.81 5.75
C LEU A 167 10.72 7.63 6.73
N VAL A 168 10.83 6.67 7.65
CA VAL A 168 9.76 6.39 8.64
C VAL A 168 9.55 7.59 9.58
N GLY A 169 10.64 8.21 10.07
CA GLY A 169 10.57 9.37 10.95
C GLY A 169 9.90 10.57 10.30
N VAL A 170 10.32 10.92 9.08
CA VAL A 170 9.72 12.03 8.31
C VAL A 170 8.27 11.72 7.96
N SER A 171 7.95 10.48 7.57
CA SER A 171 6.60 10.05 7.26
C SER A 171 5.66 10.22 8.45
N ARG A 172 6.07 9.76 9.64
CA ARG A 172 5.29 9.89 10.87
C ARG A 172 5.13 11.35 11.29
N ALA A 173 6.22 12.13 11.28
CA ALA A 173 6.17 13.55 11.61
C ALA A 173 5.26 14.31 10.66
N ALA A 174 5.36 14.10 9.34
CA ALA A 174 4.52 14.75 8.35
C ALA A 174 3.03 14.41 8.53
N ALA A 175 2.71 13.19 8.94
CA ALA A 175 1.33 12.77 9.21
C ALA A 175 0.79 13.39 10.50
N LEU A 176 1.57 13.40 11.58
CA LEU A 176 1.16 13.95 12.88
C LEU A 176 0.97 15.48 12.83
N GLU A 177 1.89 16.19 12.21
CA GLU A 177 1.88 17.65 12.09
C GLU A 177 0.99 18.16 10.94
N HIS A 178 0.34 17.26 10.19
CA HIS A 178 -0.50 17.58 9.03
C HIS A 178 0.19 18.53 8.05
N LEU A 179 1.49 18.27 7.77
CA LEU A 179 2.29 19.14 6.90
C LEU A 179 1.65 19.29 5.54
N ASP A 180 1.48 20.54 5.10
CA ASP A 180 1.09 20.84 3.75
C ASP A 180 2.18 20.45 2.74
N GLU A 181 1.88 20.55 1.45
CA GLU A 181 2.78 20.15 0.38
C GLU A 181 4.09 20.96 0.39
N GLU A 182 4.01 22.28 0.67
CA GLU A 182 5.17 23.16 0.67
C GLU A 182 6.10 22.87 1.86
N ALA A 183 5.57 22.69 3.07
CA ALA A 183 6.35 22.33 4.25
C ALA A 183 7.00 20.95 4.08
N ARG A 184 6.27 19.99 3.52
CA ARG A 184 6.78 18.65 3.21
C ARG A 184 7.92 18.70 2.19
N ALA A 185 7.80 19.51 1.13
CA ALA A 185 8.86 19.71 0.13
C ALA A 185 10.13 20.29 0.76
N ARG A 186 10.01 21.29 1.65
CA ARG A 186 11.17 21.86 2.39
C ARG A 186 11.86 20.81 3.28
N VAL A 187 11.09 19.99 4.00
CA VAL A 187 11.64 18.90 4.81
C VAL A 187 12.38 17.88 3.95
N LEU A 188 11.80 17.50 2.83
CA LEU A 188 12.43 16.57 1.88
C LEU A 188 13.73 17.13 1.29
N THR A 189 13.79 18.44 0.99
CA THR A 189 15.01 19.11 0.56
C THR A 189 16.12 18.94 1.59
N ILE A 190 15.85 19.19 2.88
CA ILE A 190 16.83 19.02 3.97
C ILE A 190 17.32 17.55 4.06
N VAL A 191 16.41 16.59 3.91
CA VAL A 191 16.77 15.17 3.90
C VAL A 191 17.69 14.83 2.73
N PHE A 192 17.35 15.28 1.52
CA PHE A 192 18.15 14.98 0.33
C PHE A 192 19.50 15.69 0.31
N ASP A 193 19.59 16.92 0.84
CA ASP A 193 20.85 17.62 1.04
C ASP A 193 21.76 16.83 2.03
N GLY A 194 21.18 16.27 3.10
CA GLY A 194 21.90 15.39 4.03
C GLY A 194 22.35 14.04 3.42
N LEU A 195 21.63 13.56 2.41
CA LEU A 195 21.98 12.34 1.67
C LEU A 195 22.87 12.59 0.45
N ALA A 196 23.10 13.86 0.07
CA ALA A 196 23.95 14.18 -1.06
C ALA A 196 25.42 13.75 -0.82
N PRO A 197 26.18 13.43 -1.89
CA PRO A 197 27.58 13.09 -1.76
C PRO A 197 28.37 14.21 -1.09
N ARG A 198 29.24 13.86 -0.16
CA ARG A 198 30.17 14.84 0.41
C ARG A 198 31.26 15.18 -0.62
N LEU A 199 31.48 16.47 -0.85
CA LEU A 199 32.65 16.92 -1.59
C LEU A 199 33.89 16.36 -0.89
N ARG A 200 34.69 15.56 -1.60
CA ARG A 200 36.02 15.16 -1.07
C ARG A 200 36.86 16.43 -1.00
N THR A 201 37.10 16.92 0.19
CA THR A 201 38.14 17.91 0.50
C THR A 201 39.52 17.30 0.39
#